data_a7f19a003601cac115e1c56dcf2c8e93
#
_entry.id   a7f19a003601cac115e1c56dcf2c8e93
#
_cell.length_a   1.000
_cell.length_b   1.000
_cell.length_c   1.000
_cell.angle_alpha   90.00
_cell.angle_beta   90.00
_cell.angle_gamma   90.00
#
_symmetry.space_group_name_H-M   'P 1'
#
loop_
_entity.id
_entity.type
_entity.pdbx_description
1 polymer ?
#
loop_
_entity_poly.entity_id
_entity_poly.type
_entity_poly.pdbx_seq_one_letter_code
_entity_poly.pdbx_strand_id
1 'polypeptide(L)'
;LLGPHAPYTCPDAYMEKVIALSHELNCGIHMHLSETKGEVENVIKATGKTPIAHMHDLGLFWNTTLAAHCVHVTDEDMAIMAENNVAVAHNPQSNLKLASGIAPVPEMIAKGITVGLGTDGSASNNNADMLEEVRLAATLHKARLYDPKAIPAQAAWNMGTVEGAKALGYTDL
;
A
#
# COMPACT_ATOMS: atom_id res chain seq x y z
N LEU A 1 -6.52 -12.43 5.82
CA LEU A 1 -5.51 -12.20 4.79
C LEU A 1 -4.27 -13.06 5.09
N LEU A 2 -3.61 -13.62 4.07
CA LEU A 2 -2.26 -14.15 4.17
C LEU A 2 -1.26 -12.99 4.14
N GLY A 3 -0.13 -13.12 4.88
CA GLY A 3 0.82 -12.03 5.05
C GLY A 3 2.25 -12.38 4.59
N PRO A 4 2.52 -12.65 3.30
CA PRO A 4 3.89 -12.70 2.82
C PRO A 4 4.55 -11.34 3.00
N HIS A 5 5.85 -11.32 3.31
CA HIS A 5 6.52 -10.09 3.72
C HIS A 5 6.64 -9.08 2.57
N ALA A 6 7.49 -9.36 1.58
CA ALA A 6 7.81 -8.43 0.49
C ALA A 6 8.41 -9.19 -0.71
N PRO A 7 8.42 -8.64 -1.94
CA PRO A 7 8.98 -9.31 -3.11
C PRO A 7 10.45 -9.69 -2.98
N TYR A 8 11.24 -8.88 -2.27
CA TYR A 8 12.68 -9.11 -2.07
C TYR A 8 13.00 -10.18 -1.00
N THR A 9 12.02 -10.61 -0.19
CA THR A 9 12.18 -11.67 0.81
C THR A 9 11.38 -12.93 0.48
N CYS A 10 10.44 -12.84 -0.44
CA CYS A 10 9.55 -13.91 -0.86
C CYS A 10 9.77 -14.21 -2.35
N PRO A 11 10.65 -15.19 -2.71
CA PRO A 11 10.90 -15.57 -4.10
C PRO A 11 9.61 -16.03 -4.81
N ASP A 12 9.58 -15.95 -6.15
CA ASP A 12 8.42 -16.28 -6.97
C ASP A 12 7.83 -17.66 -6.64
N ALA A 13 8.67 -18.68 -6.54
CA ALA A 13 8.24 -20.05 -6.18
C ALA A 13 7.59 -20.16 -4.79
N TYR A 14 7.88 -19.23 -3.87
CA TYR A 14 7.18 -19.12 -2.59
C TYR A 14 5.86 -18.34 -2.77
N MET A 15 5.87 -17.25 -3.53
CA MET A 15 4.68 -16.47 -3.82
C MET A 15 3.62 -17.27 -4.57
N GLU A 16 4.00 -18.10 -5.53
CA GLU A 16 3.09 -19.03 -6.22
C GLU A 16 2.35 -19.95 -5.23
N LYS A 17 3.05 -20.44 -4.19
CA LYS A 17 2.41 -21.27 -3.14
C LYS A 17 1.49 -20.45 -2.25
N VAL A 18 1.85 -19.22 -1.91
CA VAL A 18 1.00 -18.31 -1.13
C VAL A 18 -0.27 -17.98 -1.91
N ILE A 19 -0.14 -17.68 -3.20
CA ILE A 19 -1.27 -17.40 -4.08
C ILE A 19 -2.18 -18.64 -4.21
N ALA A 20 -1.60 -19.83 -4.42
CA ALA A 20 -2.38 -21.08 -4.47
C ALA A 20 -3.13 -21.34 -3.15
N LEU A 21 -2.48 -21.12 -2.00
CA LEU A 21 -3.11 -21.25 -0.68
C LEU A 21 -4.21 -20.19 -0.48
N SER A 22 -4.00 -18.98 -0.95
CA SER A 22 -5.02 -17.91 -0.94
C SER A 22 -6.27 -18.32 -1.72
N HIS A 23 -6.09 -18.96 -2.87
CA HIS A 23 -7.21 -19.53 -3.65
C HIS A 23 -7.92 -20.64 -2.88
N GLU A 24 -7.18 -21.59 -2.31
CA GLU A 24 -7.73 -22.71 -1.55
C GLU A 24 -8.55 -22.22 -0.35
N LEU A 25 -8.05 -21.23 0.38
CA LEU A 25 -8.69 -20.68 1.58
C LEU A 25 -9.72 -19.57 1.25
N ASN A 26 -9.84 -19.18 -0.02
CA ASN A 26 -10.65 -18.04 -0.47
C ASN A 26 -10.41 -16.78 0.40
N CYS A 27 -9.14 -16.44 0.61
CA CYS A 27 -8.76 -15.28 1.42
C CYS A 27 -7.77 -14.37 0.68
N GLY A 28 -7.81 -13.09 0.99
CA GLY A 28 -6.93 -12.09 0.38
C GLY A 28 -5.49 -12.14 0.90
N ILE A 29 -4.67 -11.22 0.41
CA ILE A 29 -3.24 -11.11 0.73
C ILE A 29 -2.91 -9.70 1.19
N HIS A 30 -2.06 -9.58 2.21
CA HIS A 30 -1.45 -8.34 2.67
C HIS A 30 0.06 -8.42 2.53
N MET A 31 0.68 -7.47 1.81
CA MET A 31 2.11 -7.50 1.48
C MET A 31 2.70 -6.09 1.39
N HIS A 32 3.98 -5.91 1.76
CA HIS A 32 4.71 -4.67 1.49
C HIS A 32 5.09 -4.61 0.01
N LEU A 33 4.76 -3.51 -0.66
CA LEU A 33 5.03 -3.32 -2.08
C LEU A 33 5.55 -1.90 -2.35
N SER A 34 6.65 -1.81 -3.11
CA SER A 34 7.23 -0.55 -3.58
C SER A 34 7.49 0.45 -2.45
N GLU A 35 7.97 -0.02 -1.30
CA GLU A 35 8.24 0.82 -0.13
C GLU A 35 9.46 1.69 -0.36
N THR A 36 10.59 1.08 -0.77
CA THR A 36 11.84 1.80 -0.91
C THR A 36 12.29 1.85 -2.37
N LYS A 37 13.05 2.90 -2.70
CA LYS A 37 13.65 3.02 -4.04
C LYS A 37 14.55 1.85 -4.37
N GLY A 38 15.34 1.37 -3.39
CA GLY A 38 16.23 0.22 -3.57
C GLY A 38 15.48 -1.09 -3.83
N GLU A 39 14.32 -1.31 -3.19
CA GLU A 39 13.43 -2.43 -3.50
C GLU A 39 13.02 -2.40 -4.97
N VAL A 40 12.47 -1.27 -5.42
CA VAL A 40 11.98 -1.11 -6.80
C VAL A 40 13.10 -1.33 -7.81
N GLU A 41 14.26 -0.70 -7.61
CA GLU A 41 15.43 -0.86 -8.48
C GLU A 41 15.90 -2.32 -8.56
N ASN A 42 15.94 -3.02 -7.42
CA ASN A 42 16.36 -4.42 -7.36
C ASN A 42 15.36 -5.36 -8.05
N VAL A 43 14.06 -5.17 -7.85
CA VAL A 43 13.02 -5.97 -8.51
C VAL A 43 13.04 -5.73 -10.03
N ILE A 44 13.14 -4.47 -10.46
CA ILE A 44 13.26 -4.15 -11.90
C ILE A 44 14.51 -4.80 -12.50
N LYS A 45 15.64 -4.76 -11.82
CA LYS A 45 16.88 -5.40 -12.29
C LYS A 45 16.74 -6.91 -12.41
N ALA A 46 16.01 -7.56 -11.50
CA ALA A 46 15.84 -9.00 -11.48
C ALA A 46 14.78 -9.51 -12.48
N THR A 47 13.70 -8.74 -12.66
CA THR A 47 12.49 -9.20 -13.39
C THR A 47 12.17 -8.39 -14.65
N GLY A 48 12.74 -7.21 -14.80
CA GLY A 48 12.38 -6.25 -15.84
C GLY A 48 11.09 -5.47 -15.56
N LYS A 49 10.47 -5.65 -14.38
CA LYS A 49 9.17 -5.08 -14.01
C LYS A 49 9.22 -4.40 -12.65
N THR A 50 8.31 -3.45 -12.43
CA THR A 50 8.08 -2.89 -11.10
C THR A 50 7.54 -3.96 -10.13
N PRO A 51 7.65 -3.78 -8.80
CA PRO A 51 7.07 -4.72 -7.84
C PRO A 51 5.57 -4.96 -8.06
N ILE A 52 4.80 -3.92 -8.37
CA ILE A 52 3.36 -4.03 -8.65
C ILE A 52 3.11 -4.86 -9.92
N ALA A 53 3.76 -4.52 -11.03
CA ALA A 53 3.59 -5.25 -12.30
C ALA A 53 4.07 -6.71 -12.18
N HIS A 54 5.14 -6.97 -11.44
CA HIS A 54 5.65 -8.32 -11.22
C HIS A 54 4.67 -9.18 -10.41
N MET A 55 4.14 -8.64 -9.30
CA MET A 55 3.16 -9.35 -8.47
C MET A 55 1.81 -9.53 -9.18
N HIS A 56 1.42 -8.58 -10.04
CA HIS A 56 0.26 -8.73 -10.93
C HIS A 56 0.42 -9.93 -11.86
N ASP A 57 1.57 -10.07 -12.50
CA ASP A 57 1.83 -11.18 -13.41
C ASP A 57 1.85 -12.55 -12.73
N LEU A 58 2.27 -12.61 -11.46
CA LEU A 58 2.19 -13.82 -10.64
C LEU A 58 0.74 -14.15 -10.21
N GLY A 59 -0.22 -13.24 -10.44
CA GLY A 59 -1.63 -13.44 -10.07
C GLY A 59 -1.96 -13.06 -8.63
N LEU A 60 -1.16 -12.21 -7.98
CA LEU A 60 -1.37 -11.79 -6.59
C LEU A 60 -2.73 -11.11 -6.39
N PHE A 61 -3.19 -10.32 -7.38
CA PHE A 61 -4.34 -9.42 -7.25
C PHE A 61 -5.70 -10.07 -7.58
N TRP A 62 -5.83 -11.38 -7.43
CA TRP A 62 -7.05 -12.13 -7.75
C TRP A 62 -8.20 -11.94 -6.74
N ASN A 63 -7.90 -11.54 -5.51
CA ASN A 63 -8.83 -11.33 -4.40
C ASN A 63 -8.44 -10.07 -3.63
N THR A 64 -9.11 -9.76 -2.52
CA THR A 64 -8.77 -8.64 -1.65
C THR A 64 -7.27 -8.57 -1.42
N THR A 65 -6.63 -7.53 -1.91
CA THR A 65 -5.21 -7.30 -1.74
C THR A 65 -4.99 -5.96 -1.06
N LEU A 66 -4.24 -5.99 0.06
CA LEU A 66 -3.81 -4.82 0.79
C LEU A 66 -2.30 -4.65 0.60
N ALA A 67 -1.91 -3.67 -0.20
CA ALA A 67 -0.52 -3.31 -0.44
C ALA A 67 -0.06 -2.28 0.60
N ALA A 68 0.92 -2.61 1.42
CA ALA A 68 1.49 -1.65 2.37
C ALA A 68 2.50 -0.73 1.68
N HIS A 69 2.55 0.53 2.12
CA HIS A 69 3.43 1.62 1.70
C HIS A 69 3.16 2.19 0.32
N CYS A 70 3.44 1.49 -0.76
CA CYS A 70 3.28 1.96 -2.15
C CYS A 70 3.89 3.35 -2.39
N VAL A 71 5.11 3.58 -1.86
CA VAL A 71 5.79 4.89 -1.92
C VAL A 71 6.29 5.20 -3.32
N HIS A 72 6.89 4.19 -3.98
CA HIS A 72 7.55 4.33 -5.29
C HIS A 72 6.78 3.59 -6.38
N VAL A 73 5.53 4.00 -6.60
CA VAL A 73 4.67 3.47 -7.68
C VAL A 73 4.60 4.45 -8.83
N THR A 74 4.52 3.92 -10.05
CA THR A 74 4.35 4.69 -11.29
C THR A 74 2.88 4.93 -11.60
N ASP A 75 2.58 5.73 -12.63
CA ASP A 75 1.21 5.89 -13.13
C ASP A 75 0.63 4.58 -13.68
N GLU A 76 1.46 3.76 -14.29
CA GLU A 76 1.11 2.43 -14.80
C GLU A 76 0.84 1.46 -13.65
N ASP A 77 1.66 1.48 -12.59
CA ASP A 77 1.42 0.69 -11.39
C ASP A 77 0.07 1.06 -10.75
N MET A 78 -0.22 2.35 -10.61
CA MET A 78 -1.50 2.81 -10.08
C MET A 78 -2.69 2.42 -10.96
N ALA A 79 -2.51 2.35 -12.29
CA ALA A 79 -3.54 1.83 -13.19
C ALA A 79 -3.81 0.34 -12.93
N ILE A 80 -2.76 -0.49 -12.85
CA ILE A 80 -2.89 -1.91 -12.49
C ILE A 80 -3.60 -2.08 -11.15
N MET A 81 -3.21 -1.29 -10.14
CA MET A 81 -3.82 -1.35 -8.80
C MET A 81 -5.31 -1.00 -8.83
N ALA A 82 -5.69 0.06 -9.56
CA ALA A 82 -7.08 0.48 -9.69
C ALA A 82 -7.94 -0.56 -10.43
N GLU A 83 -7.45 -1.10 -11.55
CA GLU A 83 -8.15 -2.13 -12.34
C GLU A 83 -8.38 -3.43 -11.56
N ASN A 84 -7.49 -3.75 -10.63
CA ASN A 84 -7.56 -4.97 -9.81
C ASN A 84 -8.10 -4.73 -8.39
N ASN A 85 -8.62 -3.53 -8.10
CA ASN A 85 -9.14 -3.16 -6.78
C ASN A 85 -8.14 -3.38 -5.63
N VAL A 86 -6.86 -3.19 -5.87
CA VAL A 86 -5.81 -3.25 -4.84
C VAL A 86 -5.98 -2.07 -3.90
N ALA A 87 -6.13 -2.34 -2.62
CA ALA A 87 -6.16 -1.30 -1.59
C ALA A 87 -4.75 -1.02 -1.04
N VAL A 88 -4.54 0.17 -0.50
CA VAL A 88 -3.26 0.59 0.06
C VAL A 88 -3.38 0.84 1.56
N ALA A 89 -2.44 0.33 2.34
CA ALA A 89 -2.17 0.76 3.70
C ALA A 89 -1.06 1.82 3.66
N HIS A 90 -1.44 3.07 3.77
CA HIS A 90 -0.50 4.19 3.84
C HIS A 90 0.03 4.34 5.27
N ASN A 91 1.34 4.30 5.43
CA ASN A 91 2.04 4.33 6.72
C ASN A 91 2.93 5.57 6.80
N PRO A 92 2.37 6.80 6.94
CA PRO A 92 3.14 8.03 6.80
C PRO A 92 4.27 8.17 7.81
N GLN A 93 4.06 7.85 9.08
CA GLN A 93 5.09 7.94 10.11
C GLN A 93 6.27 7.00 9.83
N SER A 94 5.99 5.74 9.50
CA SER A 94 7.02 4.76 9.14
C SER A 94 7.81 5.20 7.90
N ASN A 95 7.11 5.62 6.84
CA ASN A 95 7.75 6.07 5.61
C ASN A 95 8.69 7.26 5.84
N LEU A 96 8.32 8.19 6.72
CA LEU A 96 9.15 9.34 7.09
C LEU A 96 10.33 8.92 7.98
N LYS A 97 10.07 8.10 9.00
CA LYS A 97 11.10 7.65 9.94
C LYS A 97 12.20 6.84 9.24
N LEU A 98 11.83 5.96 8.33
CA LEU A 98 12.76 5.11 7.58
C LEU A 98 13.32 5.80 6.33
N ALA A 99 12.91 7.03 6.06
CA ALA A 99 13.27 7.79 4.87
C ALA A 99 12.89 7.05 3.56
N SER A 100 11.84 6.24 3.58
CA SER A 100 11.33 5.55 2.39
C SER A 100 10.77 6.54 1.37
N GLY A 101 10.18 7.66 1.81
CA GLY A 101 9.64 8.71 0.96
C GLY A 101 8.19 9.06 1.29
N ILE A 102 7.50 9.72 0.36
CA ILE A 102 6.10 10.12 0.49
C ILE A 102 5.29 9.46 -0.62
N ALA A 103 4.39 8.54 -0.26
CA ALA A 103 3.52 7.86 -1.21
C ALA A 103 2.60 8.85 -1.95
N PRO A 104 2.28 8.64 -3.23
CA PRO A 104 1.44 9.52 -4.04
C PRO A 104 -0.07 9.32 -3.75
N VAL A 105 -0.46 9.46 -2.46
CA VAL A 105 -1.82 9.18 -1.99
C VAL A 105 -2.91 10.00 -2.68
N PRO A 106 -2.74 11.33 -2.89
CA PRO A 106 -3.74 12.10 -3.64
C PRO A 106 -3.97 11.58 -5.06
N GLU A 107 -2.90 11.14 -5.73
CA GLU A 107 -2.93 10.57 -7.07
C GLU A 107 -3.62 9.20 -7.08
N MET A 108 -3.35 8.36 -6.07
CA MET A 108 -4.01 7.07 -5.89
C MET A 108 -5.52 7.24 -5.72
N ILE A 109 -5.94 8.14 -4.83
CA ILE A 109 -7.36 8.44 -4.58
C ILE A 109 -8.03 8.98 -5.85
N ALA A 110 -7.35 9.85 -6.60
CA ALA A 110 -7.88 10.38 -7.86
C ALA A 110 -8.09 9.29 -8.93
N LYS A 111 -7.34 8.17 -8.86
CA LYS A 111 -7.50 6.99 -9.72
C LYS A 111 -8.51 5.97 -9.16
N GLY A 112 -9.16 6.26 -8.03
CA GLY A 112 -10.16 5.38 -7.40
C GLY A 112 -9.59 4.28 -6.53
N ILE A 113 -8.28 4.30 -6.22
CA ILE A 113 -7.66 3.33 -5.32
C ILE A 113 -8.13 3.62 -3.88
N THR A 114 -8.60 2.60 -3.18
CA THR A 114 -8.93 2.68 -1.76
C THR A 114 -7.65 2.79 -0.93
N VAL A 115 -7.54 3.84 -0.12
CA VAL A 115 -6.38 4.07 0.75
C VAL A 115 -6.82 4.16 2.20
N GLY A 116 -6.38 3.19 3.00
CA GLY A 116 -6.48 3.23 4.46
C GLY A 116 -5.16 3.70 5.10
N LEU A 117 -5.16 3.91 6.40
CA LEU A 117 -3.97 4.22 7.18
C LEU A 117 -3.51 3.00 7.99
N GLY A 118 -2.21 2.88 8.17
CA GLY A 118 -1.58 1.94 9.07
C GLY A 118 -0.45 2.59 9.85
N THR A 119 -0.14 2.04 11.02
CA THR A 119 0.97 2.49 11.85
C THR A 119 2.28 1.80 11.49
N ASP A 120 2.20 0.69 10.74
CA ASP A 120 3.31 -0.24 10.59
C ASP A 120 3.76 -0.84 11.95
N GLY A 121 4.87 -1.53 12.00
CA GLY A 121 5.40 -2.12 13.22
C GLY A 121 6.00 -1.10 14.19
N SER A 122 6.08 -1.47 15.48
CA SER A 122 6.62 -0.58 16.53
C SER A 122 8.07 -0.16 16.29
N ALA A 123 8.87 -0.98 15.59
CA ALA A 123 10.25 -0.64 15.25
C ALA A 123 10.34 0.52 14.26
N SER A 124 9.38 0.63 13.34
CA SER A 124 9.34 1.65 12.29
C SER A 124 8.45 2.86 12.64
N ASN A 125 7.62 2.76 13.69
CA ASN A 125 6.71 3.84 14.10
C ASN A 125 6.99 4.37 15.51
N ASN A 126 7.26 3.52 16.49
CA ASN A 126 7.47 3.72 17.93
C ASN A 126 6.18 3.69 18.76
N ASN A 127 5.14 4.47 18.47
CA ASN A 127 3.97 4.65 19.34
C ASN A 127 2.69 3.95 18.83
N ALA A 128 2.61 3.57 17.56
CA ALA A 128 1.43 2.97 16.94
C ALA A 128 0.13 3.79 17.17
N ASP A 129 0.23 5.12 17.08
CA ASP A 129 -0.87 6.05 17.31
C ASP A 129 -1.58 6.38 15.97
N MET A 130 -2.77 5.81 15.75
CA MET A 130 -3.57 6.06 14.55
C MET A 130 -4.02 7.51 14.39
N LEU A 131 -4.20 8.26 15.50
CA LEU A 131 -4.56 9.68 15.40
C LEU A 131 -3.40 10.52 14.89
N GLU A 132 -2.17 10.12 15.21
CA GLU A 132 -0.96 10.72 14.64
C GLU A 132 -0.88 10.45 13.13
N GLU A 133 -1.15 9.23 12.68
CA GLU A 133 -1.20 8.88 11.25
C GLU A 133 -2.25 9.71 10.49
N VAL A 134 -3.45 9.87 11.06
CA VAL A 134 -4.49 10.76 10.49
C VAL A 134 -4.00 12.20 10.38
N ARG A 135 -3.33 12.72 11.40
CA ARG A 135 -2.77 14.08 11.38
C ARG A 135 -1.68 14.24 10.32
N LEU A 136 -0.78 13.27 10.23
CA LEU A 136 0.28 13.26 9.22
C LEU A 136 -0.29 13.19 7.81
N ALA A 137 -1.22 12.29 7.53
CA ALA A 137 -1.88 12.20 6.24
C ALA A 137 -2.57 13.51 5.84
N ALA A 138 -3.21 14.20 6.79
CA ALA A 138 -3.87 15.49 6.54
C ALA A 138 -2.90 16.64 6.24
N THR A 139 -1.62 16.53 6.58
CA THR A 139 -0.66 17.64 6.47
C THR A 139 0.46 17.40 5.46
N LEU A 140 0.97 16.17 5.39
CA LEU A 140 2.13 15.78 4.60
C LEU A 140 1.97 16.10 3.10
N HIS A 141 0.82 15.75 2.54
CA HIS A 141 0.56 15.90 1.11
C HIS A 141 0.38 17.36 0.69
N LYS A 142 -0.04 18.24 1.62
CA LYS A 142 -0.12 19.68 1.37
C LYS A 142 1.26 20.26 1.07
N ALA A 143 2.26 19.88 1.86
CA ALA A 143 3.64 20.31 1.66
C ALA A 143 4.24 19.70 0.38
N ARG A 144 3.99 18.42 0.10
CA ARG A 144 4.49 17.72 -1.10
C ARG A 144 3.97 18.35 -2.39
N LEU A 145 2.69 18.74 -2.42
CA LEU A 145 2.02 19.26 -3.63
C LEU A 145 1.95 20.78 -3.69
N TYR A 146 2.40 21.49 -2.64
CA TYR A 146 2.18 22.94 -2.49
C TYR A 146 0.70 23.34 -2.62
N ASP A 147 -0.20 22.42 -2.20
CA ASP A 147 -1.65 22.63 -2.25
C ASP A 147 -2.27 22.47 -0.86
N PRO A 148 -2.80 23.55 -0.26
CA PRO A 148 -3.43 23.49 1.06
C PRO A 148 -4.71 22.67 1.10
N LYS A 149 -5.27 22.30 -0.05
CA LYS A 149 -6.48 21.49 -0.16
C LYS A 149 -6.19 19.99 -0.31
N ALA A 150 -4.94 19.58 -0.58
CA ALA A 150 -4.56 18.16 -0.67
C ALA A 150 -4.92 17.44 0.63
N ILE A 151 -5.59 16.29 0.53
CA ILE A 151 -6.07 15.47 1.64
C ILE A 151 -6.71 16.33 2.75
N PRO A 152 -7.98 16.77 2.59
CA PRO A 152 -8.72 17.47 3.63
C PRO A 152 -8.84 16.61 4.90
N ALA A 153 -9.05 17.24 6.06
CA ALA A 153 -9.15 16.55 7.35
C ALA A 153 -10.19 15.40 7.34
N GLN A 154 -11.33 15.60 6.68
CA GLN A 154 -12.35 14.55 6.54
C GLN A 154 -11.84 13.36 5.72
N ALA A 155 -11.07 13.58 4.66
CA ALA A 155 -10.49 12.50 3.87
C ALA A 155 -9.47 11.71 4.70
N ALA A 156 -8.58 12.39 5.44
CA ALA A 156 -7.62 11.74 6.32
C ALA A 156 -8.33 10.94 7.44
N TRP A 157 -9.41 11.49 8.00
CA TRP A 157 -10.23 10.77 8.98
C TRP A 157 -10.87 9.51 8.38
N ASN A 158 -11.42 9.62 7.18
CA ASN A 158 -12.00 8.48 6.48
C ASN A 158 -10.96 7.40 6.18
N MET A 159 -9.72 7.77 5.82
CA MET A 159 -8.62 6.81 5.64
C MET A 159 -8.31 6.04 6.91
N GLY A 160 -8.39 6.68 8.09
CA GLY A 160 -8.20 6.04 9.39
C GLY A 160 -9.43 5.26 9.90
N THR A 161 -10.55 5.31 9.19
CA THR A 161 -11.83 4.68 9.62
C THR A 161 -12.47 3.90 8.49
N VAL A 162 -13.45 4.47 7.80
CA VAL A 162 -14.28 3.76 6.79
C VAL A 162 -13.48 3.27 5.57
N GLU A 163 -12.51 4.05 5.09
CA GLU A 163 -11.65 3.59 3.99
C GLU A 163 -10.68 2.50 4.45
N GLY A 164 -10.21 2.55 5.70
CA GLY A 164 -9.42 1.47 6.30
C GLY A 164 -10.21 0.16 6.40
N ALA A 165 -11.47 0.24 6.83
CA ALA A 165 -12.37 -0.92 6.85
C ALA A 165 -12.61 -1.48 5.44
N LYS A 166 -12.90 -0.60 4.47
CA LYS A 166 -13.07 -0.97 3.06
C LYS A 166 -11.81 -1.62 2.47
N ALA A 167 -10.62 -1.10 2.80
CA ALA A 167 -9.33 -1.67 2.37
C ALA A 167 -9.14 -3.11 2.87
N LEU A 168 -9.74 -3.46 4.00
CA LEU A 168 -9.75 -4.82 4.56
C LEU A 168 -10.91 -5.70 4.03
N GLY A 169 -11.75 -5.18 3.12
CA GLY A 169 -12.89 -5.89 2.54
C GLY A 169 -14.19 -5.77 3.34
N TYR A 170 -14.24 -4.94 4.38
CA TYR A 170 -15.49 -4.67 5.12
C TYR A 170 -16.24 -3.51 4.45
N THR A 171 -17.33 -3.82 3.75
CA THR A 171 -18.12 -2.83 3.01
C THR A 171 -19.43 -2.44 3.71
N ASP A 172 -19.77 -3.10 4.81
CA ASP A 172 -21.07 -3.00 5.49
C ASP A 172 -20.99 -2.24 6.84
N LEU A 173 -19.92 -1.44 7.02
CA LEU A 173 -19.70 -0.66 8.24
C LEU A 173 -20.12 0.79 8.10
#